data_7c86609abca417512b5e540d6fce43e8
#
_entry.id   7c86609abca417512b5e540d6fce43e8
#
_cell.length_a   1.000
_cell.length_b   1.000
_cell.length_c   1.000
_cell.angle_alpha   90.00
_cell.angle_beta   90.00
_cell.angle_gamma   90.00
#
_symmetry.space_group_name_H-M   'P 1'
#
loop_
_entity.id
_entity.type
_entity.pdbx_description
1 polymer ?
#
loop_
_entity_poly.entity_id
_entity_poly.type
_entity_poly.pdbx_seq_one_letter_code
_entity_poly.pdbx_strand_id
1 'polypeptide(L)'
;MKKRFKTCAAIAMAAITFSLCSVPALADSKNFVINTEGSALPIPETYTVTKVIKSLDATEYSKKLAADSEGGESANVKVGFNQPQDIFIDKRDYIYVADTENNRVVKLDNNGKIILEITSAFEDGSGNPLALSKPRGVFVENGETEAEDIIWIADTGNKRIVGLTANGENYLEYGKPNQLNSARAKTFDVEKIYKNDKGYMFALKGDSLMKIDENNVFQGMIGTAEVEFSFMRFVVKTFGTQAQIKSLEEGRAIPYSNFMIAKDGNTYGVLSEGSDQIRRLNSTGDNNYPSGSYGYANYYDVNSADPYTPIEPRFVDVTANERGIVSVLCGDTGLIYQYDKEGNLLAAFGGKGKKKGTFETPTSLALDSKERIYVLDGTGANIQIFEPTQFIELVHEAINHQLDGEYSEAQEKWEQILKIDSGYFLAHKGIGKIQYREEDYSAAMDSYELAEDKTGYSEAFSEARHEIFRNYFFWLIVVIVLIIFGIGKLFVTIKRRADKWAFNIEMKGEL
;
A
#
# COMPACT_ATOMS: atom_id res chain seq x y z
N MET A 1 -36.37 -18.06 -46.20
CA MET A 1 -36.42 -18.16 -44.75
C MET A 1 -35.39 -19.12 -44.12
N LYS A 2 -35.14 -20.32 -44.62
CA LYS A 2 -34.16 -21.27 -44.03
C LYS A 2 -32.68 -20.84 -44.02
N LYS A 3 -32.21 -19.96 -44.93
CA LYS A 3 -30.81 -19.50 -44.96
C LYS A 3 -30.53 -18.42 -43.89
N ARG A 4 -31.50 -17.56 -43.56
CA ARG A 4 -31.33 -16.54 -42.51
C ARG A 4 -31.33 -17.10 -41.09
N PHE A 5 -32.03 -18.21 -40.87
CA PHE A 5 -32.04 -18.91 -39.57
C PHE A 5 -30.70 -19.60 -39.23
N LYS A 6 -30.00 -20.13 -40.26
CA LYS A 6 -28.67 -20.73 -40.04
C LYS A 6 -27.59 -19.72 -39.74
N THR A 7 -27.67 -18.50 -40.31
CA THR A 7 -26.70 -17.43 -40.04
C THR A 7 -26.92 -16.82 -38.65
N CYS A 8 -28.16 -16.65 -38.22
CA CYS A 8 -28.43 -16.18 -36.84
C CYS A 8 -28.07 -17.23 -35.79
N ALA A 9 -28.25 -18.52 -36.04
CA ALA A 9 -27.82 -19.58 -35.14
C ALA A 9 -26.29 -19.69 -35.03
N ALA A 10 -25.57 -19.47 -36.14
CA ALA A 10 -24.10 -19.47 -36.15
C ALA A 10 -23.52 -18.25 -35.41
N ILE A 11 -24.15 -17.08 -35.54
CA ILE A 11 -23.73 -15.86 -34.81
C ILE A 11 -24.08 -15.99 -33.33
N ALA A 12 -25.23 -16.58 -32.97
CA ALA A 12 -25.57 -16.84 -31.57
C ALA A 12 -24.65 -17.89 -30.91
N MET A 13 -24.26 -18.95 -31.66
CA MET A 13 -23.27 -19.94 -31.18
C MET A 13 -21.85 -19.33 -31.08
N ALA A 14 -21.45 -18.49 -32.01
CA ALA A 14 -20.17 -17.77 -31.91
C ALA A 14 -20.13 -16.74 -30.72
N ALA A 15 -21.26 -16.09 -30.45
CA ALA A 15 -21.38 -15.20 -29.29
C ALA A 15 -21.38 -15.98 -27.95
N ILE A 16 -21.99 -17.17 -27.89
CA ILE A 16 -22.00 -18.03 -26.71
C ILE A 16 -20.63 -18.69 -26.49
N THR A 17 -19.91 -19.06 -27.56
CA THR A 17 -18.54 -19.59 -27.43
C THR A 17 -17.52 -18.52 -27.07
N PHE A 18 -17.72 -17.22 -27.42
CA PHE A 18 -16.87 -16.13 -26.99
C PHE A 18 -17.14 -15.72 -25.52
N SER A 19 -18.34 -16.00 -25.01
CA SER A 19 -18.71 -15.69 -23.62
C SER A 19 -18.27 -16.75 -22.60
N LEU A 20 -17.79 -17.93 -23.06
CA LEU A 20 -17.33 -19.02 -22.19
C LEU A 20 -15.80 -19.18 -22.15
N CYS A 21 -15.05 -18.31 -22.82
CA CYS A 21 -13.59 -18.40 -22.91
C CYS A 21 -12.86 -17.17 -22.38
N SER A 22 -13.28 -16.59 -21.26
CA SER A 22 -12.43 -15.65 -20.55
C SER A 22 -12.73 -15.61 -19.06
N VAL A 23 -12.50 -16.75 -18.38
CA VAL A 23 -11.85 -16.63 -17.09
C VAL A 23 -10.36 -16.56 -17.44
N PRO A 24 -9.71 -15.39 -17.37
CA PRO A 24 -8.27 -15.36 -17.48
C PRO A 24 -7.74 -16.19 -16.32
N ALA A 25 -7.14 -17.34 -16.63
CA ALA A 25 -6.30 -18.03 -15.69
C ALA A 25 -5.15 -17.05 -15.34
N LEU A 26 -5.29 -16.30 -14.25
CA LEU A 26 -4.25 -15.48 -13.65
C LEU A 26 -3.16 -16.37 -13.02
N ALA A 27 -2.73 -17.38 -13.74
CA ALA A 27 -1.74 -18.35 -13.30
C ALA A 27 -0.44 -18.19 -14.10
N ASP A 28 0.19 -17.03 -14.01
CA ASP A 28 1.64 -16.79 -14.21
C ASP A 28 1.87 -15.30 -13.97
N SER A 29 2.62 -14.91 -12.94
CA SER A 29 3.17 -13.58 -12.61
C SER A 29 2.63 -12.41 -13.48
N LYS A 30 1.33 -12.17 -13.47
CA LYS A 30 0.72 -11.17 -14.33
C LYS A 30 0.61 -9.88 -13.55
N ASN A 31 1.16 -8.84 -14.15
CA ASN A 31 0.98 -7.49 -13.66
C ASN A 31 -0.46 -7.05 -13.95
N PHE A 32 -1.12 -6.46 -12.97
CA PHE A 32 -2.50 -5.98 -13.12
C PHE A 32 -2.77 -4.75 -12.26
N VAL A 33 -3.81 -4.04 -12.61
CA VAL A 33 -4.47 -3.03 -11.78
C VAL A 33 -5.91 -3.43 -11.53
N ILE A 34 -6.59 -2.78 -10.60
CA ILE A 34 -7.99 -3.05 -10.27
C ILE A 34 -8.80 -1.83 -10.69
N ASN A 35 -9.78 -2.02 -11.57
CA ASN A 35 -10.67 -0.95 -12.00
C ASN A 35 -11.72 -0.61 -10.91
N THR A 36 -12.52 0.41 -11.15
CA THR A 36 -13.56 0.88 -10.22
C THR A 36 -14.65 -0.15 -9.94
N GLU A 37 -14.78 -1.18 -10.78
CA GLU A 37 -15.74 -2.29 -10.61
C GLU A 37 -15.14 -3.46 -9.82
N GLY A 38 -13.87 -3.37 -9.38
CA GLY A 38 -13.17 -4.42 -8.65
C GLY A 38 -12.61 -5.53 -9.55
N SER A 39 -12.56 -5.32 -10.86
CA SER A 39 -12.01 -6.28 -11.81
C SER A 39 -10.53 -6.06 -12.03
N ALA A 40 -9.75 -7.15 -12.07
CA ALA A 40 -8.33 -7.09 -12.39
C ALA A 40 -8.13 -6.91 -13.90
N LEU A 41 -7.46 -5.83 -14.29
CA LEU A 41 -7.09 -5.53 -15.67
C LEU A 41 -5.59 -5.77 -15.84
N PRO A 42 -5.17 -6.60 -16.81
CA PRO A 42 -3.77 -6.84 -17.08
C PRO A 42 -3.10 -5.57 -17.59
N ILE A 43 -1.86 -5.33 -17.13
CA ILE A 43 -1.02 -4.22 -17.57
C ILE A 43 0.35 -4.76 -18.03
N PRO A 44 1.17 -3.96 -18.71
CA PRO A 44 2.54 -4.30 -19.04
C PRO A 44 3.34 -4.69 -17.81
N GLU A 45 4.43 -5.43 -18.00
CA GLU A 45 5.33 -5.79 -16.91
C GLU A 45 5.87 -4.52 -16.23
N THR A 46 5.67 -4.45 -14.91
CA THR A 46 6.04 -3.27 -14.11
C THR A 46 7.39 -3.43 -13.43
N TYR A 47 7.72 -4.66 -13.05
CA TYR A 47 8.99 -5.00 -12.40
C TYR A 47 9.53 -6.31 -12.94
N THR A 48 10.84 -6.34 -13.23
CA THR A 48 11.55 -7.56 -13.63
C THR A 48 12.50 -8.02 -12.52
N VAL A 49 12.50 -9.33 -12.24
CA VAL A 49 13.48 -9.87 -11.30
C VAL A 49 14.83 -9.97 -11.98
N THR A 50 15.77 -9.13 -11.57
CA THR A 50 17.13 -9.12 -12.13
C THR A 50 18.05 -10.09 -11.39
N LYS A 51 17.84 -10.27 -10.08
CA LYS A 51 18.72 -11.08 -9.25
C LYS A 51 17.96 -11.87 -8.19
N VAL A 52 18.49 -13.06 -7.87
CA VAL A 52 18.02 -13.89 -6.74
C VAL A 52 19.25 -14.30 -5.93
N ILE A 53 19.28 -13.90 -4.66
CA ILE A 53 20.34 -14.25 -3.71
C ILE A 53 19.84 -15.43 -2.88
N LYS A 54 20.35 -16.64 -3.17
CA LYS A 54 20.01 -17.90 -2.43
C LYS A 54 21.14 -18.39 -1.55
N SER A 55 22.36 -18.17 -1.98
CA SER A 55 23.58 -18.53 -1.25
C SER A 55 24.40 -17.28 -0.99
N LEU A 56 24.97 -17.19 0.19
CA LEU A 56 25.80 -16.08 0.62
C LEU A 56 27.25 -16.41 0.35
N ASP A 57 28.00 -15.48 -0.24
CA ASP A 57 29.44 -15.62 -0.39
C ASP A 57 30.15 -15.21 0.92
N ALA A 58 30.57 -16.23 1.66
CA ALA A 58 31.25 -16.09 2.93
C ALA A 58 32.77 -16.21 2.79
N THR A 59 33.32 -16.37 1.58
CA THR A 59 34.72 -16.74 1.35
C THR A 59 35.71 -15.77 1.99
N GLU A 60 35.56 -14.48 1.80
CA GLU A 60 36.47 -13.47 2.38
C GLU A 60 36.20 -13.26 3.87
N TYR A 61 34.92 -13.32 4.30
CA TYR A 61 34.55 -13.21 5.69
C TYR A 61 35.13 -14.35 6.53
N SER A 62 35.05 -15.59 6.04
CA SER A 62 35.65 -16.75 6.70
C SER A 62 37.17 -16.65 6.79
N LYS A 63 37.84 -16.10 5.76
CA LYS A 63 39.31 -15.87 5.80
C LYS A 63 39.68 -14.81 6.84
N LYS A 64 38.92 -13.74 6.96
CA LYS A 64 39.15 -12.70 7.96
C LYS A 64 39.00 -13.25 9.37
N LEU A 65 37.92 -13.98 9.67
CA LEU A 65 37.71 -14.63 10.97
C LEU A 65 38.81 -15.62 11.32
N ALA A 66 39.30 -16.40 10.34
CA ALA A 66 40.42 -17.35 10.54
C ALA A 66 41.74 -16.63 10.81
N ALA A 67 41.92 -15.43 10.24
CA ALA A 67 43.13 -14.63 10.47
C ALA A 67 43.13 -13.94 11.86
N ASP A 68 41.92 -13.56 12.34
CA ASP A 68 41.73 -12.90 13.63
C ASP A 68 41.71 -13.88 14.82
N SER A 69 41.57 -15.21 14.56
CA SER A 69 41.57 -16.27 15.58
C SER A 69 42.96 -16.91 15.73
N GLU A 70 43.57 -16.85 16.91
CA GLU A 70 44.85 -17.46 17.23
C GLU A 70 44.88 -19.00 17.14
N GLY A 71 43.75 -19.64 16.82
CA GLY A 71 43.59 -21.11 16.81
C GLY A 71 43.34 -21.75 15.45
N GLY A 72 43.21 -21.00 14.36
CA GLY A 72 43.14 -21.55 12.98
C GLY A 72 41.90 -22.43 12.68
N GLU A 73 40.92 -22.51 13.55
CA GLU A 73 39.66 -23.18 13.26
C GLU A 73 38.78 -22.29 12.36
N SER A 74 38.48 -22.82 11.18
CA SER A 74 37.53 -22.18 10.25
C SER A 74 36.21 -22.01 10.93
N ALA A 75 35.83 -20.76 11.21
CA ALA A 75 34.52 -20.46 11.76
C ALA A 75 33.45 -21.08 10.86
N ASN A 76 32.49 -21.74 11.47
CA ASN A 76 31.38 -22.43 10.77
C ASN A 76 30.40 -21.38 10.23
N VAL A 77 30.78 -20.68 9.16
CA VAL A 77 29.94 -19.63 8.55
C VAL A 77 28.79 -20.30 7.83
N LYS A 78 27.57 -20.02 8.27
CA LYS A 78 26.34 -20.51 7.63
C LYS A 78 26.16 -19.79 6.27
N VAL A 79 26.08 -20.54 5.19
CA VAL A 79 26.09 -20.01 3.80
C VAL A 79 24.69 -19.82 3.23
N GLY A 80 23.64 -20.17 3.92
CA GLY A 80 22.25 -19.99 3.50
C GLY A 80 21.43 -19.30 4.56
N PHE A 81 20.28 -18.79 4.18
CA PHE A 81 19.27 -18.31 5.11
C PHE A 81 18.47 -19.47 5.68
N ASN A 82 17.86 -19.25 6.87
CA ASN A 82 16.93 -20.18 7.48
C ASN A 82 15.78 -19.40 8.11
N GLN A 83 14.60 -19.42 7.48
CA GLN A 83 13.41 -18.69 7.89
C GLN A 83 13.70 -17.22 8.24
N PRO A 84 14.35 -16.46 7.36
CA PRO A 84 14.61 -15.05 7.60
C PRO A 84 13.30 -14.27 7.68
N GLN A 85 13.22 -13.29 8.59
CA GLN A 85 11.97 -12.59 8.89
C GLN A 85 11.99 -11.12 8.45
N ASP A 86 13.14 -10.47 8.42
CA ASP A 86 13.22 -9.04 8.11
C ASP A 86 14.41 -8.70 7.23
N ILE A 87 14.21 -7.75 6.33
CA ILE A 87 15.23 -7.15 5.48
C ILE A 87 15.20 -5.63 5.62
N PHE A 88 16.37 -5.02 5.74
CA PHE A 88 16.55 -3.59 5.71
C PHE A 88 17.67 -3.22 4.75
N ILE A 89 17.53 -2.11 4.03
CA ILE A 89 18.57 -1.57 3.14
C ILE A 89 18.94 -0.19 3.65
N ASP A 90 20.22 0.02 3.91
CA ASP A 90 20.72 1.31 4.37
C ASP A 90 20.89 2.33 3.23
N LYS A 91 21.21 3.58 3.57
CA LYS A 91 21.41 4.66 2.58
C LYS A 91 22.60 4.42 1.63
N ARG A 92 23.42 3.42 1.90
CA ARG A 92 24.59 3.00 1.09
C ARG A 92 24.33 1.73 0.29
N ASP A 93 23.07 1.27 0.30
CA ASP A 93 22.59 0.05 -0.38
C ASP A 93 23.20 -1.25 0.17
N TYR A 94 23.68 -1.27 1.42
CA TYR A 94 23.98 -2.52 2.10
C TYR A 94 22.68 -3.20 2.57
N ILE A 95 22.66 -4.51 2.42
CA ILE A 95 21.50 -5.34 2.76
C ILE A 95 21.71 -5.94 4.15
N TYR A 96 20.79 -5.74 5.07
CA TYR A 96 20.78 -6.34 6.39
C TYR A 96 19.60 -7.31 6.49
N VAL A 97 19.86 -8.53 6.99
CA VAL A 97 18.85 -9.58 7.10
C VAL A 97 18.84 -10.16 8.51
N ALA A 98 17.68 -10.18 9.13
CA ALA A 98 17.44 -10.95 10.34
C ALA A 98 17.18 -12.42 9.98
N ASP A 99 18.25 -13.24 10.03
CA ASP A 99 18.26 -14.65 9.67
C ASP A 99 17.86 -15.50 10.91
N THR A 100 16.56 -15.47 11.18
CA THR A 100 15.93 -15.79 12.47
C THR A 100 16.27 -17.18 13.02
N GLU A 101 16.04 -18.23 12.25
CA GLU A 101 16.30 -19.60 12.73
C GLU A 101 17.80 -19.97 12.69
N ASN A 102 18.63 -19.13 12.09
CA ASN A 102 20.08 -19.18 12.22
C ASN A 102 20.62 -18.37 13.40
N ASN A 103 19.75 -17.67 14.14
CA ASN A 103 20.10 -16.81 15.28
C ASN A 103 21.22 -15.82 14.97
N ARG A 104 21.11 -15.13 13.81
CA ARG A 104 22.09 -14.14 13.37
C ARG A 104 21.45 -12.99 12.61
N VAL A 105 22.15 -11.88 12.52
CA VAL A 105 21.92 -10.83 11.54
C VAL A 105 23.13 -10.76 10.62
N VAL A 106 22.91 -10.65 9.30
CA VAL A 106 23.99 -10.53 8.31
C VAL A 106 23.89 -9.21 7.57
N LYS A 107 25.04 -8.55 7.38
CA LYS A 107 25.23 -7.42 6.47
C LYS A 107 25.85 -7.96 5.17
N LEU A 108 25.22 -7.66 4.05
CA LEU A 108 25.63 -8.12 2.72
C LEU A 108 25.89 -6.93 1.80
N ASP A 109 26.74 -7.14 0.82
CA ASP A 109 26.77 -6.28 -0.36
C ASP A 109 25.64 -6.65 -1.34
N ASN A 110 25.49 -5.85 -2.41
CA ASN A 110 24.50 -6.07 -3.47
C ASN A 110 24.71 -7.41 -4.23
N ASN A 111 25.81 -8.12 -3.98
CA ASN A 111 26.12 -9.40 -4.62
C ASN A 111 25.79 -10.60 -3.74
N GLY A 112 25.39 -10.38 -2.49
CA GLY A 112 25.16 -11.42 -1.50
C GLY A 112 26.45 -11.89 -0.81
N LYS A 113 27.54 -11.08 -0.90
CA LYS A 113 28.77 -11.30 -0.16
C LYS A 113 28.58 -10.83 1.27
N ILE A 114 28.93 -11.68 2.25
CA ILE A 114 28.88 -11.33 3.66
C ILE A 114 29.99 -10.33 3.99
N ILE A 115 29.59 -9.18 4.55
CA ILE A 115 30.48 -8.15 5.07
C ILE A 115 30.62 -8.28 6.58
N LEU A 116 29.51 -8.54 7.26
CA LEU A 116 29.45 -8.70 8.72
C LEU A 116 28.41 -9.77 9.06
N GLU A 117 28.74 -10.61 10.03
CA GLU A 117 27.80 -11.57 10.65
C GLU A 117 27.76 -11.29 12.16
N ILE A 118 26.58 -11.05 12.67
CA ILE A 118 26.34 -10.78 14.10
C ILE A 118 25.60 -11.97 14.67
N THR A 119 26.22 -12.69 15.57
CA THR A 119 25.67 -13.90 16.23
C THR A 119 25.47 -13.73 17.73
N SER A 120 26.07 -12.68 18.32
CA SER A 120 25.97 -12.36 19.74
C SER A 120 26.06 -10.85 19.96
N ALA A 121 25.55 -10.40 21.09
CA ALA A 121 25.64 -9.01 21.52
C ALA A 121 25.60 -8.96 23.03
N PHE A 122 26.47 -8.12 23.64
CA PHE A 122 26.64 -8.00 25.08
C PHE A 122 27.09 -9.30 25.75
N GLU A 123 27.22 -9.28 27.05
CA GLU A 123 27.66 -10.42 27.84
C GLU A 123 26.56 -10.85 28.81
N ASP A 124 26.56 -12.13 29.14
CA ASP A 124 25.74 -12.66 30.22
C ASP A 124 26.31 -12.27 31.60
N GLY A 125 25.60 -12.62 32.68
CA GLY A 125 26.06 -12.36 34.05
C GLY A 125 27.39 -13.03 34.44
N SER A 126 27.96 -13.87 33.55
CA SER A 126 29.24 -14.59 33.73
C SER A 126 30.35 -14.02 32.86
N GLY A 127 30.07 -12.97 32.07
CA GLY A 127 31.04 -12.33 31.16
C GLY A 127 31.23 -13.08 29.83
N ASN A 128 30.31 -13.98 29.45
CA ASN A 128 30.34 -14.65 28.16
C ASN A 128 29.46 -13.90 27.14
N PRO A 129 29.84 -13.83 25.87
CA PRO A 129 28.99 -13.25 24.82
C PRO A 129 27.62 -13.92 24.79
N LEU A 130 26.57 -13.13 24.94
CA LEU A 130 25.19 -13.64 24.89
C LEU A 130 24.75 -13.78 23.44
N ALA A 131 24.56 -15.01 22.99
CA ALA A 131 24.12 -15.30 21.63
C ALA A 131 22.75 -14.67 21.33
N LEU A 132 22.56 -14.19 20.11
CA LEU A 132 21.23 -13.77 19.62
C LEU A 132 20.28 -14.98 19.64
N SER A 133 19.02 -14.71 19.92
CA SER A 133 17.97 -15.72 19.94
C SER A 133 16.80 -15.26 19.08
N LYS A 134 16.62 -15.93 17.94
CA LYS A 134 15.53 -15.67 16.99
C LYS A 134 15.32 -14.17 16.72
N PRO A 135 16.35 -13.43 16.24
CA PRO A 135 16.18 -12.04 15.87
C PRO A 135 15.16 -11.93 14.75
N ARG A 136 14.16 -11.05 14.90
CA ARG A 136 13.06 -10.91 13.94
C ARG A 136 13.04 -9.58 13.23
N GLY A 137 13.76 -8.56 13.72
CA GLY A 137 13.80 -7.25 13.12
C GLY A 137 15.21 -6.68 13.09
N VAL A 138 15.52 -5.93 12.04
CA VAL A 138 16.77 -5.20 11.88
C VAL A 138 16.50 -3.81 11.32
N PHE A 139 17.18 -2.82 11.86
CA PHE A 139 17.14 -1.43 11.40
C PHE A 139 18.52 -0.81 11.51
N VAL A 140 18.90 0.07 10.58
CA VAL A 140 20.16 0.81 10.64
C VAL A 140 19.88 2.30 10.74
N GLU A 141 20.35 2.88 11.83
CA GLU A 141 20.45 4.31 12.01
C GLU A 141 21.71 4.80 11.29
N ASN A 142 21.53 5.50 10.18
CA ASN A 142 22.64 5.91 9.34
C ASN A 142 23.28 7.19 9.88
N GLY A 143 24.59 7.12 10.18
CA GLY A 143 25.42 8.29 10.46
C GLY A 143 25.86 9.06 9.20
N GLU A 144 26.65 10.10 9.33
CA GLU A 144 27.26 10.79 8.18
C GLU A 144 28.24 9.88 7.46
N THR A 145 29.05 9.16 8.22
CA THR A 145 29.99 8.13 7.72
C THR A 145 29.47 6.73 8.07
N GLU A 146 29.99 5.69 7.41
CA GLU A 146 29.64 4.30 7.71
C GLU A 146 30.05 3.90 9.13
N ALA A 147 31.14 4.43 9.66
CA ALA A 147 31.61 4.14 11.01
C ALA A 147 30.67 4.64 12.13
N GLU A 148 29.81 5.60 11.82
CA GLU A 148 28.83 6.17 12.73
C GLU A 148 27.47 5.46 12.66
N ASP A 149 27.31 4.50 11.75
CA ASP A 149 26.06 3.75 11.65
C ASP A 149 25.87 2.88 12.89
N ILE A 150 24.62 2.82 13.35
CA ILE A 150 24.21 1.93 14.46
C ILE A 150 23.24 0.88 13.90
N ILE A 151 23.60 -0.38 14.09
CA ILE A 151 22.78 -1.53 13.71
C ILE A 151 21.90 -1.91 14.89
N TRP A 152 20.60 -1.70 14.77
CA TRP A 152 19.61 -2.07 15.79
C TRP A 152 18.99 -3.41 15.44
N ILE A 153 18.92 -4.32 16.42
CA ILE A 153 18.39 -5.68 16.25
C ILE A 153 17.31 -5.93 17.31
N ALA A 154 16.14 -6.37 16.86
CA ALA A 154 15.12 -6.93 17.71
C ALA A 154 15.51 -8.39 18.04
N ASP A 155 16.20 -8.60 19.15
CA ASP A 155 16.62 -9.92 19.68
C ASP A 155 15.44 -10.56 20.42
N THR A 156 14.43 -10.96 19.64
CA THR A 156 13.07 -11.29 20.06
C THR A 156 13.06 -12.41 21.11
N GLY A 157 13.83 -13.48 20.87
CA GLY A 157 13.90 -14.61 21.81
C GLY A 157 14.52 -14.26 23.15
N ASN A 158 15.48 -13.33 23.18
CA ASN A 158 16.06 -12.78 24.40
C ASN A 158 15.25 -11.62 25.00
N LYS A 159 14.17 -11.19 24.34
CA LYS A 159 13.25 -10.13 24.82
C LYS A 159 13.94 -8.78 25.02
N ARG A 160 14.80 -8.40 24.09
CA ARG A 160 15.57 -7.16 24.12
C ARG A 160 15.76 -6.56 22.73
N ILE A 161 16.15 -5.29 22.69
CA ILE A 161 16.65 -4.64 21.50
C ILE A 161 18.13 -4.33 21.75
N VAL A 162 18.99 -4.64 20.82
CA VAL A 162 20.43 -4.37 20.94
C VAL A 162 20.86 -3.43 19.81
N GLY A 163 21.62 -2.42 20.17
CA GLY A 163 22.32 -1.52 19.24
C GLY A 163 23.80 -1.86 19.18
N LEU A 164 24.34 -1.99 17.97
CA LEU A 164 25.74 -2.29 17.70
C LEU A 164 26.32 -1.24 16.76
N THR A 165 27.60 -0.97 16.87
CA THR A 165 28.30 -0.12 15.90
C THR A 165 28.36 -0.79 14.50
N ALA A 166 28.77 -0.05 13.49
CA ALA A 166 28.93 -0.57 12.13
C ALA A 166 29.83 -1.81 12.05
N ASN A 167 30.75 -1.99 13.00
CA ASN A 167 31.67 -3.14 13.10
C ASN A 167 31.13 -4.28 13.97
N GLY A 168 29.92 -4.14 14.55
CA GLY A 168 29.31 -5.16 15.39
C GLY A 168 29.71 -5.09 16.87
N GLU A 169 30.34 -3.98 17.31
CA GLU A 169 30.65 -3.76 18.73
C GLU A 169 29.44 -3.29 19.52
N ASN A 170 29.35 -3.67 20.79
CA ASN A 170 28.23 -3.28 21.65
C ASN A 170 28.11 -1.78 21.83
N TYR A 171 26.92 -1.23 21.60
CA TYR A 171 26.61 0.19 21.76
C TYR A 171 25.60 0.44 22.88
N LEU A 172 24.38 -0.08 22.75
CA LEU A 172 23.30 0.15 23.70
C LEU A 172 22.30 -1.03 23.73
N GLU A 173 21.77 -1.34 24.89
CA GLU A 173 20.75 -2.37 25.06
C GLU A 173 19.47 -1.78 25.67
N TYR A 174 18.31 -2.14 25.09
CA TYR A 174 17.00 -1.84 25.66
C TYR A 174 16.32 -3.16 26.06
N GLY A 175 16.08 -3.33 27.36
CA GLY A 175 15.18 -4.35 27.88
C GLY A 175 13.73 -3.85 27.88
N LYS A 176 12.88 -4.50 28.69
CA LYS A 176 11.50 -4.05 28.89
C LYS A 176 11.47 -2.58 29.33
N PRO A 177 10.76 -1.70 28.62
CA PRO A 177 10.73 -0.26 28.96
C PRO A 177 10.18 0.01 30.36
N ASN A 178 10.77 1.00 31.03
CA ASN A 178 10.24 1.53 32.28
C ASN A 178 8.84 2.11 32.04
N GLN A 179 7.96 2.06 33.07
CA GLN A 179 6.58 2.53 33.02
C GLN A 179 5.63 1.76 32.09
N LEU A 180 6.09 0.69 31.45
CA LEU A 180 5.24 -0.20 30.67
C LEU A 180 4.47 -1.17 31.58
N ASN A 181 3.32 -0.70 32.11
CA ASN A 181 2.51 -1.42 33.12
C ASN A 181 1.28 -2.13 32.54
N SER A 182 1.13 -2.22 31.22
CA SER A 182 -0.04 -2.86 30.62
C SER A 182 0.01 -4.40 30.76
N ALA A 183 -1.15 -5.01 30.97
CA ALA A 183 -1.28 -6.47 31.00
C ALA A 183 -0.83 -7.13 29.66
N ARG A 184 -0.87 -6.38 28.55
CA ARG A 184 -0.40 -6.78 27.22
C ARG A 184 1.13 -6.84 27.12
N ALA A 185 1.86 -6.22 28.03
CA ALA A 185 3.32 -6.11 27.99
C ALA A 185 4.02 -6.98 29.05
N LYS A 186 3.50 -8.16 29.32
CA LYS A 186 4.15 -9.12 30.23
C LYS A 186 5.55 -9.53 29.78
N THR A 187 5.74 -9.63 28.45
CA THR A 187 7.01 -9.94 27.80
C THR A 187 7.43 -8.79 26.88
N PHE A 188 8.68 -8.68 26.55
CA PHE A 188 9.21 -7.67 25.61
C PHE A 188 9.78 -8.35 24.36
N ASP A 189 8.96 -9.16 23.72
CA ASP A 189 9.23 -9.91 22.50
C ASP A 189 8.93 -9.05 21.27
N VAL A 190 9.81 -8.08 21.00
CA VAL A 190 9.72 -7.14 19.90
C VAL A 190 10.05 -7.82 18.58
N GLU A 191 9.28 -7.54 17.52
CA GLU A 191 9.42 -8.19 16.22
C GLU A 191 9.99 -7.25 15.16
N LYS A 192 9.65 -5.95 15.20
CA LYS A 192 10.16 -4.93 14.28
C LYS A 192 10.51 -3.68 15.05
N ILE A 193 11.53 -2.98 14.59
CA ILE A 193 12.04 -1.76 15.22
C ILE A 193 12.35 -0.71 14.17
N TYR A 194 12.23 0.53 14.56
CA TYR A 194 12.66 1.69 13.80
C TYR A 194 13.04 2.82 14.77
N LYS A 195 14.08 3.58 14.49
CA LYS A 195 14.46 4.75 15.29
C LYS A 195 14.37 5.99 14.42
N ASN A 196 13.72 7.04 14.92
CA ASN A 196 13.61 8.29 14.19
C ASN A 196 14.73 9.28 14.55
N ASP A 197 14.84 10.34 13.74
CA ASP A 197 15.87 11.39 13.92
C ASP A 197 15.78 12.13 15.26
N LYS A 198 14.66 12.00 15.97
CA LYS A 198 14.46 12.60 17.32
C LYS A 198 14.92 11.68 18.45
N GLY A 199 15.54 10.55 18.14
CA GLY A 199 16.03 9.57 19.12
C GLY A 199 14.98 8.60 19.67
N TYR A 200 13.71 8.68 19.25
CA TYR A 200 12.69 7.76 19.70
C TYR A 200 12.79 6.42 18.97
N MET A 201 12.79 5.33 19.75
CA MET A 201 12.66 3.97 19.26
C MET A 201 11.17 3.62 19.14
N PHE A 202 10.79 3.12 17.97
CA PHE A 202 9.49 2.54 17.68
C PHE A 202 9.65 1.04 17.65
N ALA A 203 8.83 0.31 18.38
CA ALA A 203 8.94 -1.12 18.52
C ALA A 203 7.57 -1.78 18.33
N LEU A 204 7.47 -2.70 17.37
CA LEU A 204 6.29 -3.51 17.14
C LEU A 204 6.39 -4.79 17.98
N LYS A 205 5.37 -5.03 18.78
CA LYS A 205 5.21 -6.23 19.57
C LYS A 205 3.80 -6.78 19.37
N GLY A 206 3.71 -7.90 18.69
CA GLY A 206 2.41 -8.48 18.31
C GLY A 206 1.58 -7.46 17.53
N ASP A 207 0.49 -6.97 18.12
CA ASP A 207 -0.42 -6.01 17.50
C ASP A 207 -0.18 -4.54 17.90
N SER A 208 0.86 -4.27 18.67
CA SER A 208 1.01 -3.00 19.35
C SER A 208 2.30 -2.29 18.95
N LEU A 209 2.18 -1.13 18.32
CA LEU A 209 3.30 -0.25 18.01
C LEU A 209 3.57 0.69 19.20
N MET A 210 4.74 0.52 19.83
CA MET A 210 5.19 1.29 21.00
C MET A 210 6.19 2.35 20.62
N LYS A 211 6.14 3.47 21.33
CA LYS A 211 7.17 4.51 21.31
C LYS A 211 7.95 4.51 22.63
N ILE A 212 9.27 4.49 22.54
CA ILE A 212 10.23 4.41 23.66
C ILE A 212 11.24 5.54 23.46
N ASP A 213 11.63 6.22 24.53
CA ASP A 213 12.69 7.24 24.44
C ASP A 213 14.10 6.63 24.61
N GLU A 214 15.11 7.49 24.47
CA GLU A 214 16.51 7.10 24.60
C GLU A 214 16.90 6.56 25.98
N ASN A 215 16.11 6.85 27.01
CA ASN A 215 16.32 6.36 28.38
C ASN A 215 15.54 5.07 28.67
N ASN A 216 15.03 4.38 27.64
CA ASN A 216 14.19 3.21 27.75
C ASN A 216 12.91 3.45 28.58
N VAL A 217 12.28 4.62 28.44
CA VAL A 217 11.01 4.95 29.05
C VAL A 217 9.89 4.87 28.01
N PHE A 218 8.83 4.16 28.35
CA PHE A 218 7.65 4.04 27.50
C PHE A 218 6.92 5.38 27.37
N GLN A 219 6.73 5.85 26.14
CA GLN A 219 6.12 7.13 25.81
C GLN A 219 4.65 7.01 25.32
N GLY A 220 4.20 5.81 24.99
CA GLY A 220 2.84 5.56 24.53
C GLY A 220 2.74 4.52 23.43
N MET A 221 1.50 4.15 23.10
CA MET A 221 1.17 3.33 21.93
C MET A 221 0.79 4.24 20.77
N ILE A 222 1.12 3.85 19.54
CA ILE A 222 0.84 4.61 18.33
C ILE A 222 -0.20 3.86 17.50
N GLY A 223 -1.12 4.63 16.87
CA GLY A 223 -2.11 4.08 15.96
C GLY A 223 -3.12 3.14 16.62
N THR A 224 -3.21 3.15 17.94
CA THR A 224 -4.35 2.54 18.63
C THR A 224 -5.58 3.32 18.21
N ALA A 225 -6.60 2.63 17.68
CA ALA A 225 -7.87 3.26 17.40
C ALA A 225 -8.30 4.03 18.66
N GLU A 226 -8.50 5.34 18.53
CA GLU A 226 -9.24 6.08 19.55
C GLU A 226 -10.55 5.35 19.71
N VAL A 227 -10.76 4.79 20.89
CA VAL A 227 -12.03 4.17 21.23
C VAL A 227 -13.00 5.32 21.37
N GLU A 228 -13.70 5.68 20.29
CA GLU A 228 -14.74 6.68 20.33
C GLU A 228 -15.59 6.46 21.59
N PHE A 229 -15.77 7.53 22.36
CA PHE A 229 -16.60 7.49 23.54
C PHE A 229 -18.04 7.15 23.09
N SER A 230 -18.39 5.88 23.15
CA SER A 230 -19.75 5.43 22.95
C SER A 230 -20.47 5.42 24.30
N PHE A 231 -21.54 6.18 24.41
CA PHE A 231 -22.41 6.13 25.59
C PHE A 231 -22.85 4.70 25.92
N MET A 232 -23.12 3.87 24.91
CA MET A 232 -23.44 2.47 25.09
C MET A 232 -22.27 1.68 25.71
N ARG A 233 -21.03 1.94 25.34
CA ARG A 233 -19.84 1.35 25.96
C ARG A 233 -19.70 1.77 27.42
N PHE A 234 -19.96 3.02 27.73
CA PHE A 234 -19.97 3.49 29.12
C PHE A 234 -21.04 2.76 29.94
N VAL A 235 -22.26 2.63 29.41
CA VAL A 235 -23.37 1.89 30.06
C VAL A 235 -23.01 0.41 30.28
N VAL A 236 -22.48 -0.27 29.29
CA VAL A 236 -22.10 -1.70 29.40
C VAL A 236 -20.91 -1.87 30.36
N LYS A 237 -19.92 -0.96 30.36
CA LYS A 237 -18.81 -1.00 31.30
C LYS A 237 -19.24 -0.78 32.75
N THR A 238 -20.29 0.00 32.96
CA THR A 238 -20.82 0.36 34.30
C THR A 238 -21.84 -0.66 34.81
N PHE A 239 -22.69 -1.19 33.95
CA PHE A 239 -23.84 -2.01 34.30
C PHE A 239 -23.88 -3.38 33.61
N GLY A 240 -22.94 -3.67 32.70
CA GLY A 240 -22.92 -4.91 31.93
C GLY A 240 -22.46 -6.13 32.74
N THR A 241 -22.86 -7.30 32.27
CA THR A 241 -22.34 -8.57 32.78
C THR A 241 -20.86 -8.74 32.45
N GLN A 242 -20.13 -9.57 33.18
CA GLN A 242 -18.71 -9.90 32.92
C GLN A 242 -18.49 -10.35 31.46
N ALA A 243 -19.43 -11.10 30.87
CA ALA A 243 -19.37 -11.53 29.48
C ALA A 243 -19.51 -10.35 28.50
N GLN A 244 -20.41 -9.40 28.77
CA GLN A 244 -20.57 -8.20 27.97
C GLN A 244 -19.40 -7.22 28.11
N ILE A 245 -18.85 -7.06 29.32
CA ILE A 245 -17.65 -6.26 29.56
C ILE A 245 -16.47 -6.88 28.80
N LYS A 246 -16.31 -8.21 28.87
CA LYS A 246 -15.26 -8.93 28.16
C LYS A 246 -15.41 -8.80 26.64
N SER A 247 -16.62 -8.86 26.08
CA SER A 247 -16.85 -8.67 24.63
C SER A 247 -16.57 -7.23 24.18
N LEU A 248 -16.72 -6.24 25.07
CA LEU A 248 -16.33 -4.85 24.82
C LEU A 248 -14.81 -4.63 24.88
N GLU A 249 -14.13 -5.38 25.74
CA GLU A 249 -12.67 -5.38 25.83
C GLU A 249 -12.03 -6.18 24.69
N GLU A 250 -12.78 -7.11 24.09
CA GLU A 250 -12.43 -7.86 22.90
C GLU A 250 -12.61 -7.05 21.58
N GLY A 251 -13.05 -5.80 21.65
CA GLY A 251 -12.86 -4.83 20.57
C GLY A 251 -11.35 -4.66 20.34
N ARG A 252 -10.73 -5.65 19.69
CA ARG A 252 -9.29 -5.71 19.40
C ARG A 252 -8.91 -4.49 18.57
N ALA A 253 -7.90 -3.76 19.03
CA ALA A 253 -7.13 -2.96 18.09
C ALA A 253 -6.68 -3.89 16.97
N ILE A 254 -6.99 -3.55 15.73
CA ILE A 254 -6.59 -4.34 14.57
C ILE A 254 -5.06 -4.39 14.56
N PRO A 255 -4.44 -5.58 14.52
CA PRO A 255 -3.01 -5.70 14.74
C PRO A 255 -2.20 -5.14 13.58
N TYR A 256 -1.20 -4.32 13.89
CA TYR A 256 -0.16 -3.99 12.93
C TYR A 256 0.65 -5.24 12.59
N SER A 257 0.80 -5.54 11.31
CA SER A 257 1.70 -6.59 10.85
C SER A 257 3.13 -6.09 10.73
N ASN A 258 3.29 -4.85 10.24
CA ASN A 258 4.59 -4.22 10.10
C ASN A 258 4.44 -2.69 9.95
N PHE A 259 5.56 -1.99 10.02
CA PHE A 259 5.62 -0.54 9.84
C PHE A 259 7.01 -0.08 9.39
N MET A 260 7.06 1.12 8.83
CA MET A 260 8.28 1.88 8.57
C MET A 260 8.08 3.36 8.93
N ILE A 261 9.17 4.08 9.14
CA ILE A 261 9.12 5.54 9.27
C ILE A 261 9.82 6.15 8.06
N ALA A 262 9.08 6.94 7.31
CA ALA A 262 9.61 7.65 6.15
C ALA A 262 10.41 8.89 6.57
N LYS A 263 11.22 9.43 5.65
CA LYS A 263 12.05 10.63 5.89
C LYS A 263 11.21 11.88 6.20
N ASP A 264 9.94 11.93 5.75
CA ASP A 264 9.00 13.01 6.08
C ASP A 264 8.45 12.94 7.52
N GLY A 265 8.88 11.93 8.29
CA GLY A 265 8.48 11.69 9.69
C GLY A 265 7.11 11.00 9.82
N ASN A 266 6.42 10.66 8.73
CA ASN A 266 5.21 9.86 8.77
C ASN A 266 5.55 8.38 9.00
N THR A 267 4.70 7.70 9.76
CA THR A 267 4.78 6.25 9.94
C THR A 267 3.83 5.56 9.00
N TYR A 268 4.34 4.78 8.06
CA TYR A 268 3.54 3.88 7.26
C TYR A 268 3.41 2.55 7.97
N GLY A 269 2.19 2.03 8.08
CA GLY A 269 1.93 0.75 8.73
C GLY A 269 0.90 -0.06 7.96
N VAL A 270 0.99 -1.36 8.06
CA VAL A 270 0.01 -2.29 7.50
C VAL A 270 -0.64 -3.13 8.59
N LEU A 271 -1.92 -3.39 8.38
CA LEU A 271 -2.73 -4.22 9.25
C LEU A 271 -2.91 -5.61 8.62
N SER A 272 -2.97 -6.65 9.45
CA SER A 272 -3.14 -8.02 8.98
C SER A 272 -4.55 -8.31 8.47
N GLU A 273 -5.56 -7.56 8.91
CA GLU A 273 -6.98 -7.80 8.59
C GLU A 273 -7.81 -6.52 8.71
N GLY A 274 -9.02 -6.51 8.14
CA GLY A 274 -9.98 -5.41 8.22
C GLY A 274 -9.92 -4.44 7.03
N SER A 275 -10.68 -3.35 7.10
CA SER A 275 -10.58 -2.20 6.19
C SER A 275 -9.43 -1.28 6.60
N ASP A 276 -9.06 -0.34 5.72
CA ASP A 276 -7.99 0.63 5.98
C ASP A 276 -6.66 -0.04 6.37
N GLN A 277 -6.35 -1.15 5.70
CA GLN A 277 -5.17 -1.97 6.02
C GLN A 277 -3.85 -1.22 5.82
N ILE A 278 -3.81 -0.20 4.97
CA ILE A 278 -2.65 0.68 4.79
C ILE A 278 -2.91 1.96 5.57
N ARG A 279 -1.97 2.35 6.42
CA ARG A 279 -2.05 3.56 7.23
C ARG A 279 -0.81 4.43 7.04
N ARG A 280 -1.03 5.73 7.00
CA ARG A 280 0.00 6.76 7.06
C ARG A 280 -0.27 7.63 8.25
N LEU A 281 0.43 7.37 9.33
CA LEU A 281 0.24 8.08 10.60
C LEU A 281 1.14 9.31 10.63
N ASN A 282 0.56 10.45 10.98
CA ASN A 282 1.31 11.67 11.28
C ASN A 282 1.98 11.60 12.66
N SER A 283 2.66 12.66 13.06
CA SER A 283 3.34 12.75 14.36
C SER A 283 2.39 12.69 15.57
N THR A 284 1.09 12.96 15.39
CA THR A 284 0.04 12.84 16.41
C THR A 284 -0.57 11.44 16.45
N GLY A 285 -0.31 10.59 15.45
CA GLY A 285 -0.84 9.24 15.33
C GLY A 285 -2.13 9.13 14.51
N ASP A 286 -2.58 10.24 13.88
CA ASP A 286 -3.76 10.25 13.03
C ASP A 286 -3.46 9.64 11.67
N ASN A 287 -4.40 8.83 11.14
CA ASN A 287 -4.27 8.24 9.82
C ASN A 287 -4.66 9.25 8.73
N ASN A 288 -3.69 9.61 7.88
CA ASN A 288 -3.86 10.50 6.73
C ASN A 288 -3.85 9.74 5.39
N TYR A 289 -3.84 8.41 5.41
CA TYR A 289 -3.99 7.62 4.18
C TYR A 289 -5.46 7.44 3.87
N PRO A 290 -5.87 7.43 2.59
CA PRO A 290 -7.28 7.26 2.22
C PRO A 290 -7.91 6.01 2.82
N SER A 291 -9.15 6.11 3.26
CA SER A 291 -9.92 4.97 3.74
C SER A 291 -10.37 4.11 2.56
N GLY A 292 -10.25 2.78 2.68
CA GLY A 292 -10.64 1.86 1.63
C GLY A 292 -10.27 0.41 1.91
N SER A 293 -10.64 -0.46 0.98
CA SER A 293 -10.19 -1.84 0.95
C SER A 293 -9.00 -1.93 0.00
N TYR A 294 -7.90 -2.44 0.50
CA TYR A 294 -6.66 -2.57 -0.25
C TYR A 294 -6.40 -4.02 -0.63
N GLY A 295 -5.64 -4.24 -1.71
CA GLY A 295 -5.41 -5.56 -2.27
C GLY A 295 -6.56 -6.03 -3.18
N TYR A 296 -6.47 -7.26 -3.65
CA TYR A 296 -7.45 -7.85 -4.55
C TYR A 296 -8.24 -8.95 -3.85
N ALA A 297 -9.45 -8.62 -3.41
CA ALA A 297 -10.31 -9.52 -2.65
C ALA A 297 -10.85 -10.70 -3.46
N ASN A 298 -10.80 -10.65 -4.80
CA ASN A 298 -11.25 -11.73 -5.68
C ASN A 298 -10.08 -12.58 -6.21
N TYR A 299 -8.96 -12.62 -5.50
CA TYR A 299 -7.85 -13.49 -5.85
C TYR A 299 -8.14 -14.94 -5.47
N TYR A 300 -7.99 -15.84 -6.45
CA TYR A 300 -8.20 -17.28 -6.28
C TYR A 300 -6.88 -18.01 -6.54
N ASP A 301 -6.42 -18.80 -5.59
CA ASP A 301 -5.28 -19.68 -5.82
C ASP A 301 -5.77 -21.01 -6.38
N VAL A 302 -5.64 -21.17 -7.70
CA VAL A 302 -6.05 -22.39 -8.44
C VAL A 302 -5.27 -23.64 -8.01
N ASN A 303 -4.15 -23.48 -7.29
CA ASN A 303 -3.33 -24.58 -6.78
C ASN A 303 -3.64 -24.91 -5.32
N SER A 304 -4.58 -24.18 -4.68
CA SER A 304 -4.98 -24.46 -3.31
C SER A 304 -5.89 -25.70 -3.22
N ALA A 305 -6.03 -26.21 -2.00
CA ALA A 305 -6.97 -27.31 -1.71
C ALA A 305 -8.43 -26.90 -1.95
N ASP A 306 -8.74 -25.62 -1.89
CA ASP A 306 -10.03 -25.02 -2.21
C ASP A 306 -9.84 -23.86 -3.22
N PRO A 307 -9.81 -24.17 -4.52
CA PRO A 307 -9.56 -23.18 -5.57
C PRO A 307 -10.74 -22.23 -5.85
N TYR A 308 -11.87 -22.40 -5.14
CA TYR A 308 -13.08 -21.58 -5.34
C TYR A 308 -13.31 -20.57 -4.23
N THR A 309 -12.53 -20.62 -3.15
CA THR A 309 -12.60 -19.63 -2.08
C THR A 309 -11.60 -18.51 -2.34
N PRO A 310 -12.06 -17.24 -2.41
CA PRO A 310 -11.16 -16.11 -2.58
C PRO A 310 -10.28 -15.95 -1.34
N ILE A 311 -9.01 -15.60 -1.56
CA ILE A 311 -8.05 -15.32 -0.50
C ILE A 311 -8.14 -13.82 -0.17
N GLU A 312 -8.52 -13.48 1.05
CA GLU A 312 -8.47 -12.10 1.53
C GLU A 312 -7.01 -11.63 1.67
N PRO A 313 -6.68 -10.43 1.19
CA PRO A 313 -5.33 -9.91 1.29
C PRO A 313 -4.91 -9.71 2.75
N ARG A 314 -3.80 -10.36 3.15
CA ARG A 314 -3.16 -10.15 4.45
C ARG A 314 -1.78 -9.57 4.23
N PHE A 315 -1.64 -8.28 4.53
CA PHE A 315 -0.36 -7.59 4.37
C PHE A 315 0.59 -7.94 5.51
N VAL A 316 1.83 -8.21 5.16
CA VAL A 316 2.89 -8.62 6.09
C VAL A 316 4.00 -7.58 6.21
N ASP A 317 4.18 -6.74 5.20
CA ASP A 317 5.18 -5.67 5.25
C ASP A 317 4.82 -4.50 4.33
N VAL A 318 5.44 -3.34 4.58
CA VAL A 318 5.23 -2.09 3.87
C VAL A 318 6.54 -1.32 3.73
N THR A 319 6.73 -0.74 2.54
CA THR A 319 7.76 0.27 2.31
C THR A 319 7.20 1.42 1.48
N ALA A 320 7.80 2.59 1.60
CA ALA A 320 7.41 3.76 0.83
C ALA A 320 8.64 4.54 0.37
N ASN A 321 8.60 5.07 -0.85
CA ASN A 321 9.65 5.95 -1.33
C ASN A 321 9.45 7.38 -0.79
N GLU A 322 10.41 8.27 -1.06
CA GLU A 322 10.37 9.68 -0.60
C GLU A 322 9.20 10.47 -1.19
N ARG A 323 8.69 10.07 -2.33
CA ARG A 323 7.54 10.66 -3.01
C ARG A 323 6.19 10.13 -2.51
N GLY A 324 6.21 9.13 -1.62
CA GLY A 324 5.03 8.55 -0.97
C GLY A 324 4.30 7.52 -1.82
N ILE A 325 5.00 6.90 -2.77
CA ILE A 325 4.54 5.67 -3.42
C ILE A 325 4.79 4.54 -2.42
N VAL A 326 3.72 3.85 -2.08
CA VAL A 326 3.69 2.81 -1.04
C VAL A 326 3.66 1.45 -1.70
N SER A 327 4.59 0.58 -1.33
CA SER A 327 4.58 -0.83 -1.75
C SER A 327 4.25 -1.71 -0.56
N VAL A 328 3.24 -2.58 -0.68
CA VAL A 328 2.82 -3.50 0.37
C VAL A 328 2.90 -4.94 -0.11
N LEU A 329 3.35 -5.82 0.77
CA LEU A 329 3.55 -7.24 0.52
C LEU A 329 2.42 -8.06 1.12
N CYS A 330 1.72 -8.84 0.30
CA CYS A 330 0.70 -9.76 0.75
C CYS A 330 1.31 -11.15 1.01
N GLY A 331 1.27 -11.60 2.27
CA GLY A 331 1.86 -12.87 2.68
C GLY A 331 1.15 -14.10 2.10
N ASP A 332 -0.16 -14.02 1.92
CA ASP A 332 -0.96 -15.17 1.49
C ASP A 332 -0.95 -15.37 -0.01
N THR A 333 -0.98 -14.30 -0.78
CA THR A 333 -0.97 -14.35 -2.25
C THR A 333 0.43 -14.21 -2.84
N GLY A 334 1.41 -13.71 -2.08
CA GLY A 334 2.73 -13.38 -2.58
C GLY A 334 2.73 -12.17 -3.53
N LEU A 335 1.63 -11.45 -3.64
CA LEU A 335 1.53 -10.25 -4.47
C LEU A 335 2.12 -9.05 -3.76
N ILE A 336 2.75 -8.19 -4.53
CA ILE A 336 3.19 -6.86 -4.13
C ILE A 336 2.23 -5.88 -4.79
N TYR A 337 1.61 -5.02 -3.99
CA TYR A 337 0.74 -3.96 -4.47
C TYR A 337 1.43 -2.62 -4.27
N GLN A 338 1.38 -1.79 -5.29
CA GLN A 338 1.96 -0.46 -5.24
C GLN A 338 0.88 0.59 -5.40
N TYR A 339 0.84 1.55 -4.47
CA TYR A 339 -0.18 2.59 -4.40
C TYR A 339 0.45 3.98 -4.36
N ASP A 340 -0.26 4.97 -4.89
CA ASP A 340 0.07 6.39 -4.72
C ASP A 340 -0.44 6.96 -3.38
N LYS A 341 -0.21 8.25 -3.13
CA LYS A 341 -0.69 8.97 -1.93
C LYS A 341 -2.22 9.07 -1.85
N GLU A 342 -2.91 8.93 -2.95
CA GLU A 342 -4.37 8.98 -3.03
C GLU A 342 -5.01 7.59 -2.89
N GLY A 343 -4.20 6.54 -2.74
CA GLY A 343 -4.66 5.16 -2.61
C GLY A 343 -5.02 4.50 -3.94
N ASN A 344 -4.65 5.07 -5.09
CA ASN A 344 -4.84 4.41 -6.37
C ASN A 344 -3.81 3.28 -6.53
N LEU A 345 -4.25 2.10 -6.94
CA LEU A 345 -3.37 0.96 -7.23
C LEU A 345 -2.65 1.18 -8.55
N LEU A 346 -1.35 1.43 -8.50
CA LEU A 346 -0.50 1.64 -9.67
C LEU A 346 -0.13 0.34 -10.37
N ALA A 347 0.13 -0.70 -9.58
CA ALA A 347 0.49 -2.02 -10.05
C ALA A 347 0.30 -3.08 -8.97
N ALA A 348 -0.03 -4.30 -9.38
CA ALA A 348 0.11 -5.51 -8.59
C ALA A 348 0.93 -6.51 -9.39
N PHE A 349 1.94 -7.13 -8.76
CA PHE A 349 2.85 -8.07 -9.39
C PHE A 349 3.38 -9.09 -8.38
N GLY A 350 4.16 -10.08 -8.84
CA GLY A 350 4.60 -11.18 -7.98
C GLY A 350 3.64 -12.35 -7.99
N GLY A 351 3.53 -13.08 -6.88
CA GLY A 351 2.61 -14.20 -6.71
C GLY A 351 3.16 -15.32 -5.84
N LYS A 352 2.35 -16.34 -5.61
CA LYS A 352 2.70 -17.54 -4.84
C LYS A 352 3.43 -18.55 -5.71
N GLY A 353 4.55 -19.08 -5.28
CA GLY A 353 5.28 -20.13 -5.99
C GLY A 353 6.76 -20.21 -5.71
N LYS A 354 7.47 -21.05 -6.50
CA LYS A 354 8.90 -21.31 -6.40
C LYS A 354 9.72 -20.76 -7.58
N LYS A 355 9.03 -20.18 -8.56
CA LYS A 355 9.66 -19.59 -9.74
C LYS A 355 10.22 -18.21 -9.41
N LYS A 356 11.12 -17.74 -10.25
CA LYS A 356 11.62 -16.36 -10.24
C LYS A 356 10.42 -15.42 -10.39
N GLY A 357 10.32 -14.41 -9.51
CA GLY A 357 9.17 -13.50 -9.46
C GLY A 357 7.98 -13.98 -8.61
N THR A 358 8.09 -15.17 -7.97
CA THR A 358 7.08 -15.69 -7.04
C THR A 358 7.73 -16.11 -5.72
N PHE A 359 6.93 -16.30 -4.66
CA PHE A 359 7.42 -16.55 -3.31
C PHE A 359 6.67 -17.72 -2.65
N GLU A 360 7.39 -18.50 -1.84
CA GLU A 360 6.77 -19.54 -1.02
C GLU A 360 6.11 -18.95 0.22
N THR A 361 6.84 -18.11 0.95
CA THR A 361 6.34 -17.40 2.15
C THR A 361 7.08 -16.08 2.26
N PRO A 362 6.65 -15.02 1.54
CA PRO A 362 7.32 -13.73 1.61
C PRO A 362 7.12 -13.12 3.00
N THR A 363 8.18 -12.59 3.59
CA THR A 363 8.20 -12.10 4.98
C THR A 363 8.43 -10.60 5.08
N SER A 364 9.26 -10.04 4.20
CA SER A 364 9.59 -8.62 4.27
C SER A 364 10.00 -8.06 2.91
N LEU A 365 9.86 -6.75 2.72
CA LEU A 365 10.31 -6.02 1.54
C LEU A 365 11.04 -4.73 1.94
N ALA A 366 12.00 -4.32 1.11
CA ALA A 366 12.73 -3.07 1.28
C ALA A 366 13.00 -2.41 -0.08
N LEU A 367 13.28 -1.10 -0.06
CA LEU A 367 13.71 -0.32 -1.24
C LEU A 367 15.17 0.08 -1.07
N ASP A 368 15.91 0.10 -2.18
CA ASP A 368 17.23 0.72 -2.23
C ASP A 368 17.18 2.15 -2.78
N SER A 369 18.35 2.78 -2.92
CA SER A 369 18.50 4.14 -3.43
C SER A 369 18.01 4.33 -4.88
N LYS A 370 17.85 3.23 -5.63
CA LYS A 370 17.35 3.20 -7.02
C LYS A 370 15.89 2.77 -7.13
N GLU A 371 15.18 2.74 -6.02
CA GLU A 371 13.80 2.26 -5.92
C GLU A 371 13.59 0.82 -6.40
N ARG A 372 14.66 -0.01 -6.40
CA ARG A 372 14.54 -1.45 -6.62
C ARG A 372 13.90 -2.08 -5.38
N ILE A 373 12.98 -3.01 -5.61
CA ILE A 373 12.27 -3.70 -4.53
C ILE A 373 12.98 -5.01 -4.22
N TYR A 374 13.39 -5.17 -2.98
CA TYR A 374 13.98 -6.39 -2.45
C TYR A 374 12.92 -7.13 -1.65
N VAL A 375 12.68 -8.38 -1.99
CA VAL A 375 11.68 -9.20 -1.28
C VAL A 375 12.37 -10.41 -0.67
N LEU A 376 12.17 -10.56 0.62
CA LEU A 376 12.69 -11.67 1.42
C LEU A 376 11.65 -12.79 1.46
N ASP A 377 12.05 -14.00 1.06
CA ASP A 377 11.21 -15.20 1.14
C ASP A 377 11.72 -16.11 2.28
N GLY A 378 10.93 -16.20 3.35
CA GLY A 378 11.29 -16.99 4.53
C GLY A 378 11.47 -18.48 4.22
N THR A 379 10.49 -19.13 3.62
CA THR A 379 10.56 -20.56 3.26
C THR A 379 11.44 -20.79 2.04
N GLY A 380 11.37 -19.91 1.03
CA GLY A 380 12.25 -19.96 -0.13
C GLY A 380 13.71 -19.66 0.19
N ALA A 381 13.98 -19.13 1.40
CA ALA A 381 15.32 -18.81 1.92
C ALA A 381 16.17 -18.01 0.92
N ASN A 382 15.57 -16.96 0.35
CA ASN A 382 16.22 -16.15 -0.68
C ASN A 382 15.73 -14.70 -0.64
N ILE A 383 16.51 -13.83 -1.30
CA ILE A 383 16.13 -12.45 -1.59
C ILE A 383 15.96 -12.34 -3.10
N GLN A 384 14.83 -11.82 -3.57
CA GLN A 384 14.60 -11.48 -4.97
C GLN A 384 14.62 -9.97 -5.15
N ILE A 385 15.39 -9.51 -6.16
CA ILE A 385 15.58 -8.09 -6.47
C ILE A 385 14.79 -7.78 -7.73
N PHE A 386 13.81 -6.89 -7.59
CA PHE A 386 12.93 -6.42 -8.64
C PHE A 386 13.38 -5.03 -9.10
N GLU A 387 13.67 -4.91 -10.37
CA GLU A 387 14.04 -3.66 -11.01
C GLU A 387 12.84 -3.08 -11.76
N PRO A 388 12.54 -1.78 -11.61
CA PRO A 388 11.41 -1.17 -12.31
C PRO A 388 11.62 -1.21 -13.82
N THR A 389 10.56 -1.41 -14.58
CA THR A 389 10.56 -1.29 -16.04
C THR A 389 10.27 0.14 -16.46
N GLN A 390 10.56 0.48 -17.71
CA GLN A 390 10.24 1.79 -18.28
C GLN A 390 8.75 2.18 -18.08
N PHE A 391 7.84 1.20 -18.12
CA PHE A 391 6.42 1.47 -17.93
C PHE A 391 6.12 2.03 -16.55
N ILE A 392 6.59 1.38 -15.48
CA ILE A 392 6.31 1.84 -14.11
C ILE A 392 7.12 3.08 -13.76
N GLU A 393 8.32 3.26 -14.31
CA GLU A 393 9.09 4.49 -14.17
C GLU A 393 8.32 5.69 -14.72
N LEU A 394 7.73 5.57 -15.93
CA LEU A 394 6.89 6.62 -16.51
C LEU A 394 5.68 6.93 -15.62
N VAL A 395 5.05 5.91 -15.01
CA VAL A 395 3.93 6.11 -14.07
C VAL A 395 4.39 6.91 -12.86
N HIS A 396 5.54 6.57 -12.27
CA HIS A 396 6.10 7.31 -11.13
C HIS A 396 6.47 8.74 -11.51
N GLU A 397 7.09 8.95 -12.67
CA GLU A 397 7.44 10.28 -13.17
C GLU A 397 6.18 11.14 -13.38
N ALA A 398 5.15 10.60 -14.02
CA ALA A 398 3.89 11.30 -14.23
C ALA A 398 3.24 11.75 -12.92
N ILE A 399 3.20 10.86 -11.93
CA ILE A 399 2.69 11.17 -10.57
C ILE A 399 3.55 12.24 -9.90
N ASN A 400 4.87 12.14 -10.00
CA ASN A 400 5.79 13.08 -9.38
C ASN A 400 5.64 14.49 -9.98
N HIS A 401 5.62 14.62 -11.31
CA HIS A 401 5.35 15.90 -11.99
C HIS A 401 3.99 16.48 -11.59
N GLN A 402 2.97 15.63 -11.48
CA GLN A 402 1.63 16.08 -11.06
C GLN A 402 1.61 16.57 -9.60
N LEU A 403 2.36 15.92 -8.69
CA LEU A 403 2.52 16.38 -7.30
C LEU A 403 3.31 17.68 -7.19
N ASP A 404 4.30 17.88 -8.06
CA ASP A 404 5.12 19.09 -8.11
C ASP A 404 4.41 20.26 -8.84
N GLY A 405 3.23 20.00 -9.45
CA GLY A 405 2.45 21.00 -10.19
C GLY A 405 2.91 21.23 -11.63
N GLU A 406 3.78 20.39 -12.12
CA GLU A 406 4.33 20.38 -13.50
C GLU A 406 3.39 19.63 -14.43
N TYR A 407 2.21 20.23 -14.69
CA TYR A 407 1.11 19.54 -15.35
C TYR A 407 1.37 19.19 -16.81
N SER A 408 2.12 20.03 -17.54
CA SER A 408 2.49 19.76 -18.93
C SER A 408 3.41 18.55 -19.04
N GLU A 409 4.40 18.46 -18.16
CA GLU A 409 5.34 17.35 -18.08
C GLU A 409 4.61 16.07 -17.65
N ALA A 410 3.71 16.18 -16.67
CA ALA A 410 2.87 15.06 -16.25
C ALA A 410 2.01 14.52 -17.39
N GLN A 411 1.37 15.42 -18.17
CA GLN A 411 0.56 15.02 -19.31
C GLN A 411 1.39 14.29 -20.36
N GLU A 412 2.58 14.80 -20.70
CA GLU A 412 3.47 14.13 -21.66
C GLU A 412 3.80 12.69 -21.21
N LYS A 413 4.05 12.48 -19.92
CA LYS A 413 4.32 11.14 -19.38
C LYS A 413 3.08 10.25 -19.44
N TRP A 414 1.90 10.75 -19.06
CA TRP A 414 0.64 10.00 -19.20
C TRP A 414 0.35 9.62 -20.65
N GLU A 415 0.59 10.51 -21.61
CA GLU A 415 0.44 10.21 -23.04
C GLU A 415 1.45 9.15 -23.53
N GLN A 416 2.69 9.15 -22.99
CA GLN A 416 3.68 8.10 -23.29
C GLN A 416 3.21 6.75 -22.76
N ILE A 417 2.62 6.70 -21.56
CA ILE A 417 2.03 5.48 -20.98
C ILE A 417 0.90 4.96 -21.87
N LEU A 418 0.00 5.83 -22.35
CA LEU A 418 -1.10 5.43 -23.23
C LEU A 418 -0.65 4.92 -24.60
N LYS A 419 0.57 5.27 -25.05
CA LYS A 419 1.19 4.66 -26.26
C LYS A 419 1.65 3.22 -26.01
N ILE A 420 2.00 2.87 -24.77
CA ILE A 420 2.40 1.52 -24.38
C ILE A 420 1.16 0.68 -24.06
N ASP A 421 0.24 1.24 -23.28
CA ASP A 421 -1.02 0.62 -22.87
C ASP A 421 -2.15 1.65 -22.89
N SER A 422 -2.93 1.64 -23.97
CA SER A 422 -4.06 2.55 -24.13
C SER A 422 -5.22 2.29 -23.16
N GLY A 423 -5.22 1.14 -22.50
CA GLY A 423 -6.22 0.74 -21.50
C GLY A 423 -5.85 1.08 -20.06
N TYR A 424 -4.68 1.68 -19.82
CA TYR A 424 -4.26 2.05 -18.48
C TYR A 424 -5.10 3.22 -17.94
N PHE A 425 -6.17 2.90 -17.25
CA PHE A 425 -7.20 3.87 -16.82
C PHE A 425 -6.67 4.98 -15.92
N LEU A 426 -5.59 4.75 -15.15
CA LEU A 426 -4.98 5.79 -14.31
C LEU A 426 -4.33 6.91 -15.14
N ALA A 427 -3.84 6.60 -16.35
CA ALA A 427 -3.33 7.63 -17.23
C ALA A 427 -4.47 8.55 -17.73
N HIS A 428 -5.61 7.98 -18.10
CA HIS A 428 -6.80 8.76 -18.44
C HIS A 428 -7.29 9.59 -17.25
N LYS A 429 -7.29 9.03 -16.04
CA LYS A 429 -7.63 9.75 -14.80
C LYS A 429 -6.66 10.91 -14.54
N GLY A 430 -5.35 10.67 -14.72
CA GLY A 430 -4.31 11.70 -14.57
C GLY A 430 -4.49 12.86 -15.56
N ILE A 431 -4.71 12.54 -16.84
CA ILE A 431 -5.00 13.54 -17.90
C ILE A 431 -6.29 14.30 -17.57
N GLY A 432 -7.36 13.59 -17.16
CA GLY A 432 -8.62 14.24 -16.77
C GLY A 432 -8.45 15.24 -15.63
N LYS A 433 -7.61 14.92 -14.64
CA LYS A 433 -7.28 15.85 -13.53
C LYS A 433 -6.55 17.11 -14.03
N ILE A 434 -5.65 16.96 -14.99
CA ILE A 434 -4.92 18.08 -15.60
C ILE A 434 -5.89 18.97 -16.35
N GLN A 435 -6.69 18.40 -17.27
CA GLN A 435 -7.69 19.12 -18.06
C GLN A 435 -8.73 19.84 -17.18
N TYR A 436 -9.16 19.20 -16.08
CA TYR A 436 -10.05 19.82 -15.09
C TYR A 436 -9.43 21.08 -14.46
N ARG A 437 -8.13 21.03 -14.13
CA ARG A 437 -7.40 22.19 -13.58
C ARG A 437 -7.17 23.29 -14.61
N GLU A 438 -7.07 22.95 -15.88
CA GLU A 438 -6.99 23.89 -17.01
C GLU A 438 -8.35 24.45 -17.39
N GLU A 439 -9.41 24.10 -16.66
CA GLU A 439 -10.80 24.50 -16.89
C GLU A 439 -11.38 23.96 -18.22
N ASP A 440 -10.71 23.00 -18.89
CA ASP A 440 -11.30 22.27 -20.01
C ASP A 440 -12.15 21.10 -19.49
N TYR A 441 -13.30 21.46 -18.94
CA TYR A 441 -14.21 20.50 -18.32
C TYR A 441 -14.77 19.49 -19.32
N SER A 442 -14.88 19.85 -20.59
CA SER A 442 -15.37 18.94 -21.62
C SER A 442 -14.36 17.83 -21.90
N ALA A 443 -13.10 18.18 -22.13
CA ALA A 443 -12.05 17.20 -22.32
C ALA A 443 -11.82 16.36 -21.04
N ALA A 444 -11.93 16.99 -19.86
CA ALA A 444 -11.83 16.29 -18.59
C ALA A 444 -12.92 15.21 -18.42
N MET A 445 -14.17 15.51 -18.81
CA MET A 445 -15.25 14.53 -18.80
C MET A 445 -14.95 13.33 -19.70
N ASP A 446 -14.47 13.56 -20.93
CA ASP A 446 -14.12 12.50 -21.88
C ASP A 446 -12.99 11.61 -21.30
N SER A 447 -11.98 12.21 -20.66
CA SER A 447 -10.89 11.50 -20.02
C SER A 447 -11.33 10.71 -18.79
N TYR A 448 -12.20 11.26 -17.94
CA TYR A 448 -12.76 10.57 -16.79
C TYR A 448 -13.71 9.42 -17.17
N GLU A 449 -14.42 9.55 -18.31
CA GLU A 449 -15.23 8.46 -18.85
C GLU A 449 -14.35 7.28 -19.25
N LEU A 450 -13.23 7.53 -19.95
CA LEU A 450 -12.24 6.50 -20.28
C LEU A 450 -11.55 5.90 -19.04
N ALA A 451 -11.41 6.68 -17.98
CA ALA A 451 -10.89 6.22 -16.70
C ALA A 451 -11.92 5.48 -15.84
N GLU A 452 -13.18 5.39 -16.26
CA GLU A 452 -14.29 4.90 -15.44
C GLU A 452 -14.44 5.66 -14.10
N ASP A 453 -13.91 6.90 -14.00
CA ASP A 453 -13.94 7.73 -12.79
C ASP A 453 -15.24 8.55 -12.73
N LYS A 454 -16.28 7.95 -12.15
CA LYS A 454 -17.60 8.57 -11.99
C LYS A 454 -17.56 9.84 -11.13
N THR A 455 -16.65 9.91 -10.17
CA THR A 455 -16.52 11.07 -9.29
C THR A 455 -15.91 12.24 -10.04
N GLY A 456 -14.76 12.05 -10.68
CA GLY A 456 -14.12 13.07 -11.49
C GLY A 456 -15.01 13.56 -12.64
N TYR A 457 -15.71 12.64 -13.32
CA TYR A 457 -16.69 12.99 -14.34
C TYR A 457 -17.81 13.89 -13.79
N SER A 458 -18.39 13.55 -12.63
CA SER A 458 -19.47 14.30 -12.01
C SER A 458 -19.03 15.70 -11.58
N GLU A 459 -17.81 15.83 -11.08
CA GLU A 459 -17.21 17.12 -10.72
C GLU A 459 -17.01 17.98 -11.97
N ALA A 460 -16.38 17.43 -13.01
CA ALA A 460 -16.18 18.15 -14.28
C ALA A 460 -17.51 18.54 -14.93
N PHE A 461 -18.52 17.67 -14.93
CA PHE A 461 -19.86 17.97 -15.42
C PHE A 461 -20.52 19.09 -14.62
N SER A 462 -20.36 19.12 -13.29
CA SER A 462 -20.90 20.20 -12.45
C SER A 462 -20.30 21.54 -12.82
N GLU A 463 -18.96 21.62 -13.00
CA GLU A 463 -18.28 22.86 -13.37
C GLU A 463 -18.61 23.29 -14.80
N ALA A 464 -18.65 22.37 -15.77
CA ALA A 464 -19.08 22.66 -17.14
C ALA A 464 -20.50 23.27 -17.17
N ARG A 465 -21.41 22.72 -16.36
CA ARG A 465 -22.77 23.25 -16.24
C ARG A 465 -22.77 24.64 -15.60
N HIS A 466 -21.98 24.87 -14.55
CA HIS A 466 -21.85 26.19 -13.92
C HIS A 466 -21.28 27.22 -14.90
N GLU A 467 -20.32 26.83 -15.72
CA GLU A 467 -19.76 27.68 -16.76
C GLU A 467 -20.82 28.07 -17.80
N ILE A 468 -21.59 27.10 -18.31
CA ILE A 468 -22.70 27.37 -19.23
C ILE A 468 -23.70 28.35 -18.58
N PHE A 469 -24.10 28.12 -17.35
CA PHE A 469 -25.01 29.02 -16.63
C PHE A 469 -24.40 30.44 -16.51
N ARG A 470 -23.14 30.57 -16.13
CA ARG A 470 -22.44 31.84 -15.98
C ARG A 470 -22.42 32.62 -17.29
N ASN A 471 -22.09 31.94 -18.41
CA ASN A 471 -21.93 32.56 -19.72
C ASN A 471 -23.26 32.93 -20.38
N TYR A 472 -24.31 32.13 -20.16
CA TYR A 472 -25.61 32.32 -20.80
C TYR A 472 -26.71 32.80 -19.87
N PHE A 473 -26.41 33.12 -18.62
CA PHE A 473 -27.41 33.50 -17.58
C PHE A 473 -28.29 34.65 -18.02
N PHE A 474 -27.71 35.71 -18.62
CA PHE A 474 -28.45 36.86 -19.09
C PHE A 474 -29.45 36.45 -20.18
N TRP A 475 -29.01 35.70 -21.17
CA TRP A 475 -29.86 35.25 -22.26
C TRP A 475 -30.97 34.30 -21.79
N LEU A 476 -30.68 33.46 -20.83
CA LEU A 476 -31.64 32.56 -20.22
C LEU A 476 -32.77 33.34 -19.53
N ILE A 477 -32.44 34.41 -18.80
CA ILE A 477 -33.42 35.34 -18.23
C ILE A 477 -34.27 35.98 -19.32
N VAL A 478 -33.63 36.49 -20.41
CA VAL A 478 -34.36 37.10 -21.54
C VAL A 478 -35.37 36.12 -22.14
N VAL A 479 -34.95 34.87 -22.37
CA VAL A 479 -35.82 33.82 -22.91
C VAL A 479 -37.01 33.51 -21.95
N ILE A 480 -36.73 33.39 -20.66
CA ILE A 480 -37.80 33.18 -19.65
C ILE A 480 -38.82 34.33 -19.66
N VAL A 481 -38.35 35.58 -19.69
CA VAL A 481 -39.22 36.78 -19.76
C VAL A 481 -40.08 36.77 -21.03
N LEU A 482 -39.49 36.42 -22.18
CA LEU A 482 -40.24 36.30 -23.43
C LEU A 482 -41.30 35.19 -23.40
N ILE A 483 -40.97 34.06 -22.79
CA ILE A 483 -41.96 32.95 -22.58
C ILE A 483 -43.08 33.40 -21.70
N ILE A 484 -42.82 34.04 -20.54
CA ILE A 484 -43.83 34.57 -19.64
C ILE A 484 -44.74 35.56 -20.35
N PHE A 485 -44.13 36.49 -21.13
CA PHE A 485 -44.90 37.47 -21.92
C PHE A 485 -45.77 36.79 -22.99
N GLY A 486 -45.20 35.76 -23.67
CA GLY A 486 -45.95 34.98 -24.67
C GLY A 486 -47.15 34.24 -24.06
N ILE A 487 -46.97 33.60 -22.89
CA ILE A 487 -48.02 32.92 -22.14
C ILE A 487 -49.10 33.94 -21.70
N GLY A 488 -48.66 35.09 -21.17
CA GLY A 488 -49.60 36.18 -20.79
C GLY A 488 -50.43 36.66 -21.97
N LYS A 489 -49.83 36.92 -23.13
CA LYS A 489 -50.53 37.32 -24.35
C LYS A 489 -51.46 36.21 -24.85
N LEU A 490 -51.07 34.95 -24.78
CA LEU A 490 -51.91 33.80 -25.12
C LEU A 490 -53.13 33.73 -24.21
N PHE A 491 -52.96 33.91 -22.91
CA PHE A 491 -54.05 33.91 -21.92
C PHE A 491 -55.05 35.03 -22.19
N VAL A 492 -54.58 36.26 -22.42
CA VAL A 492 -55.42 37.40 -22.77
C VAL A 492 -56.21 37.14 -24.08
N THR A 493 -55.57 36.52 -25.07
CA THR A 493 -56.20 36.17 -26.34
C THR A 493 -57.28 35.10 -26.17
N ILE A 494 -57.02 34.09 -25.39
CA ILE A 494 -58.03 33.04 -25.03
C ILE A 494 -59.18 33.65 -24.28
N LYS A 495 -58.93 34.50 -23.29
CA LYS A 495 -59.94 35.19 -22.52
C LYS A 495 -60.83 36.06 -23.45
N ARG A 496 -60.24 36.88 -24.32
CA ARG A 496 -61.01 37.68 -25.28
C ARG A 496 -61.86 36.83 -26.24
N ARG A 497 -61.41 35.68 -26.65
CA ARG A 497 -62.17 34.74 -27.50
C ARG A 497 -63.31 34.10 -26.71
N ALA A 498 -63.06 33.71 -25.45
CA ALA A 498 -64.09 33.15 -24.57
C ALA A 498 -65.18 34.18 -24.26
N ASP A 499 -64.80 35.44 -23.97
CA ASP A 499 -65.77 36.54 -23.73
C ASP A 499 -66.63 36.81 -24.97
N LYS A 500 -66.02 36.85 -26.19
CA LYS A 500 -66.78 36.98 -27.45
C LYS A 500 -67.70 35.78 -27.69
N TRP A 501 -67.30 34.60 -27.37
CA TRP A 501 -68.10 33.40 -27.53
C TRP A 501 -69.28 33.39 -26.52
N ALA A 502 -69.08 33.78 -25.28
CA ALA A 502 -70.17 33.95 -24.28
C ALA A 502 -71.19 35.01 -24.69
N PHE A 503 -70.68 36.18 -25.14
CA PHE A 503 -71.53 37.26 -25.67
C PHE A 503 -72.38 36.80 -26.87
N ASN A 504 -71.86 36.05 -27.81
CA ASN A 504 -72.59 35.51 -28.96
C ASN A 504 -73.61 34.44 -28.57
N ILE A 505 -73.45 33.76 -27.44
CA ILE A 505 -74.43 32.81 -26.92
C ILE A 505 -75.63 33.59 -26.28
N GLU A 506 -75.35 34.63 -25.50
CA GLU A 506 -76.40 35.50 -24.89
C GLU A 506 -77.21 36.15 -25.98
N MET A 507 -76.64 36.71 -27.00
CA MET A 507 -77.33 37.33 -28.12
C MET A 507 -78.20 36.37 -28.94
N LYS A 508 -77.81 35.06 -29.00
CA LYS A 508 -78.65 34.03 -29.66
C LYS A 508 -79.73 33.42 -28.80
N GLY A 509 -79.68 33.61 -27.48
CA GLY A 509 -80.77 33.19 -26.55
C GLY A 509 -81.84 34.19 -26.36
N GLU A 510 -81.79 35.46 -26.89
CA GLU A 510 -82.76 36.50 -26.89
C GLU A 510 -83.60 36.57 -28.16
N LEU A 511 -83.38 35.66 -29.12
CA LEU A 511 -84.19 35.48 -30.34
C LEU A 511 -84.96 34.13 -30.25
#